data_c68aed863f543337ba87358bb73cf3b3
#
_entry.id   c68aed863f543337ba87358bb73cf3b3
#
_cell.length_a   1.000
_cell.length_b   1.000
_cell.length_c   1.000
_cell.angle_alpha   90.00
_cell.angle_beta   90.00
_cell.angle_gamma   90.00
#
_symmetry.space_group_name_H-M   'P 1'
#
loop_
_entity.id
_entity.type
_entity.pdbx_description
1 polymer ?
#
loop_
_entity_poly.entity_id
_entity_poly.type
_entity_poly.pdbx_seq_one_letter_code
_entity_poly.pdbx_strand_id
1 'polypeptide(L)'
;GKENMKEIRQLTGQGLAYRSREELTASLSALYDIVHTEEEVISLNFNNPMEVLYHLKQTGVTGTCNQSWTRSKLNLFCQEYERLFSPGKGSVSLTYHPIYIIAKKR
;
A
#
# COMPACT_ATOMS: atom_id res chain seq x y z
N GLY A 1 7.16 -2.52 0.14
CA GLY A 1 7.20 -3.83 -0.50
C GLY A 1 6.09 -4.03 -1.52
N LYS A 2 6.20 -5.07 -2.29
CA LYS A 2 5.29 -5.34 -3.41
C LYS A 2 3.83 -5.55 -3.02
N GLU A 3 3.57 -5.99 -1.79
CA GLU A 3 2.22 -6.17 -1.28
C GLU A 3 1.58 -4.88 -0.78
N ASN A 4 2.36 -3.81 -0.68
CA ASN A 4 1.90 -2.56 -0.12
C ASN A 4 0.75 -1.97 -0.95
N MET A 5 -0.37 -1.68 -0.29
CA MET A 5 -1.57 -1.11 -0.89
C MET A 5 -2.08 -1.88 -2.11
N LYS A 6 -1.97 -3.21 -2.07
CA LYS A 6 -2.39 -4.07 -3.20
C LYS A 6 -3.85 -3.88 -3.57
N GLU A 7 -4.71 -3.60 -2.59
CA GLU A 7 -6.14 -3.36 -2.80
C GLU A 7 -6.38 -2.14 -3.68
N ILE A 8 -5.67 -1.04 -3.41
CA ILE A 8 -5.79 0.19 -4.19
C ILE A 8 -5.29 -0.02 -5.62
N ARG A 9 -4.16 -0.68 -5.78
CA ARG A 9 -3.60 -0.97 -7.11
C ARG A 9 -4.52 -1.86 -7.94
N GLN A 10 -5.13 -2.85 -7.33
CA GLN A 10 -6.03 -3.76 -8.02
C GLN A 10 -7.27 -3.04 -8.55
N LEU A 11 -7.84 -2.12 -7.76
CA LEU A 11 -9.07 -1.42 -8.13
C LEU A 11 -8.86 -0.24 -9.06
N THR A 12 -7.75 0.48 -8.90
CA THR A 12 -7.51 1.70 -9.69
C THR A 12 -6.58 1.48 -10.87
N GLY A 13 -5.81 0.38 -10.87
CA GLY A 13 -4.75 0.16 -11.84
C GLY A 13 -3.59 1.13 -11.68
N GLN A 14 -3.60 1.95 -10.64
CA GLN A 14 -2.59 2.97 -10.36
C GLN A 14 -1.90 2.67 -9.04
N GLY A 15 -0.66 3.08 -8.94
CA GLY A 15 0.12 2.93 -7.73
C GLY A 15 1.59 3.17 -8.01
N LEU A 16 2.37 3.27 -6.95
CA LEU A 16 3.81 3.36 -7.07
C LEU A 16 4.40 1.99 -7.40
N ALA A 17 5.49 1.97 -8.15
CA ALA A 17 6.24 0.76 -8.41
C ALA A 17 7.05 0.41 -7.15
N TYR A 18 6.52 -0.48 -6.34
CA TYR A 18 7.19 -0.92 -5.13
C TYR A 18 8.22 -2.00 -5.45
N ARG A 19 9.40 -1.86 -4.85
CA ARG A 19 10.49 -2.83 -5.00
C ARG A 19 10.42 -3.89 -3.90
N SER A 20 10.87 -5.10 -4.25
CA SER A 20 11.03 -6.17 -3.26
C SER A 20 12.19 -5.87 -2.31
N ARG A 21 12.25 -6.60 -1.19
CA ARG A 21 13.37 -6.51 -0.26
C ARG A 21 14.69 -6.82 -0.97
N GLU A 22 14.70 -7.83 -1.84
CA GLU A 22 15.88 -8.25 -2.58
C GLU A 22 16.36 -7.16 -3.55
N GLU A 23 15.45 -6.51 -4.24
CA GLU A 23 15.78 -5.41 -5.14
C GLU A 23 16.35 -4.21 -4.41
N LEU A 24 15.77 -3.83 -3.26
CA LEU A 24 16.26 -2.73 -2.45
C LEU A 24 17.63 -3.03 -1.84
N THR A 25 17.82 -4.25 -1.36
CA THR A 25 19.09 -4.70 -0.79
C THR A 25 20.18 -4.68 -1.84
N ALA A 26 19.89 -5.16 -3.04
CA ALA A 26 20.84 -5.15 -4.14
C ALA A 26 21.25 -3.72 -4.53
N SER A 27 20.29 -2.79 -4.58
CA SER A 27 20.57 -1.38 -4.91
C SER A 27 21.45 -0.72 -3.85
N LEU A 28 21.17 -0.98 -2.57
CA LEU A 28 21.93 -0.38 -1.46
C LEU A 28 23.30 -1.01 -1.27
N SER A 29 23.45 -2.30 -1.56
CA SER A 29 24.72 -3.03 -1.37
C SER A 29 25.84 -2.50 -2.27
N ALA A 30 25.50 -1.77 -3.33
CA ALA A 30 26.49 -1.11 -4.18
C ALA A 30 27.28 -0.01 -3.44
N LEU A 31 26.65 0.64 -2.44
CA LEU A 31 27.22 1.79 -1.72
C LEU A 31 27.36 1.57 -0.22
N TYR A 32 26.62 0.61 0.33
CA TYR A 32 26.54 0.37 1.77
C TYR A 32 26.72 -1.11 2.09
N ASP A 33 27.22 -1.38 3.29
CA ASP A 33 27.21 -2.74 3.82
C ASP A 33 25.85 -2.99 4.49
N ILE A 34 25.15 -3.99 4.04
CA ILE A 34 23.84 -4.34 4.58
C ILE A 34 24.05 -5.13 5.88
N VAL A 35 23.60 -4.56 6.99
CA VAL A 35 23.72 -5.17 8.31
C VAL A 35 22.55 -6.08 8.62
N HIS A 36 21.35 -5.62 8.29
CA HIS A 36 20.12 -6.35 8.63
C HIS A 36 18.98 -5.92 7.71
N THR A 37 18.11 -6.86 7.37
CA THR A 37 16.87 -6.57 6.64
C THR A 37 15.70 -7.30 7.28
N GLU A 38 14.56 -6.63 7.35
CA GLU A 38 13.30 -7.20 7.80
C GLU A 38 12.18 -6.73 6.90
N GLU A 39 11.14 -7.54 6.78
CA GLU A 39 9.90 -7.14 6.13
C GLU A 39 8.70 -7.74 6.87
N GLU A 40 7.59 -7.03 6.79
CA GLU A 40 6.31 -7.47 7.35
C GLU A 40 5.20 -7.20 6.35
N VAL A 41 4.15 -8.01 6.42
CA VAL A 41 2.91 -7.72 5.72
C VAL A 41 1.84 -7.49 6.79
N ILE A 42 1.32 -6.27 6.84
CA ILE A 42 0.38 -5.83 7.86
C ILE A 42 -0.96 -5.53 7.20
N SER A 43 -2.03 -6.12 7.72
CA SER A 43 -3.38 -5.81 7.27
C SER A 43 -4.09 -4.95 8.31
N LEU A 44 -4.49 -3.74 7.90
CA LEU A 44 -5.30 -2.85 8.73
C LEU A 44 -6.77 -3.00 8.34
N ASN A 45 -7.64 -2.88 9.31
CA ASN A 45 -9.08 -2.95 9.09
C ASN A 45 -9.72 -1.58 9.28
N PHE A 46 -10.65 -1.25 8.38
CA PHE A 46 -11.43 -0.01 8.41
C PHE A 46 -12.91 -0.36 8.32
N ASN A 47 -13.77 0.52 8.80
CA ASN A 47 -15.21 0.27 8.79
C ASN A 47 -15.82 0.29 7.40
N ASN A 48 -15.26 1.08 6.49
CA ASN A 48 -15.75 1.21 5.12
C ASN A 48 -14.65 1.77 4.20
N PRO A 49 -14.83 1.68 2.86
CA PRO A 49 -13.83 2.18 1.90
C PRO A 49 -13.58 3.68 1.96
N MET A 50 -14.55 4.48 2.39
CA MET A 50 -14.35 5.93 2.54
C MET A 50 -13.33 6.24 3.63
N GLU A 51 -13.31 5.45 4.69
CA GLU A 51 -12.29 5.60 5.74
C GLU A 51 -10.89 5.23 5.23
N VAL A 52 -10.79 4.28 4.31
CA VAL A 52 -9.53 3.95 3.65
C VAL A 52 -9.00 5.16 2.87
N LEU A 53 -9.85 5.78 2.07
CA LEU A 53 -9.47 6.98 1.29
C LEU A 53 -9.08 8.14 2.19
N TYR A 54 -9.80 8.34 3.27
CA TYR A 54 -9.49 9.38 4.26
C TYR A 54 -8.13 9.12 4.91
N HIS A 55 -7.86 7.89 5.28
CA HIS A 55 -6.57 7.47 5.83
C HIS A 55 -5.42 7.76 4.87
N LEU A 56 -5.59 7.41 3.59
CA LEU A 56 -4.58 7.67 2.57
C LEU A 56 -4.30 9.16 2.39
N LYS A 57 -5.35 9.97 2.42
CA LYS A 57 -5.24 11.43 2.35
C LYS A 57 -4.44 11.98 3.53
N GLN A 58 -4.71 11.50 4.73
CA GLN A 58 -4.02 11.95 5.95
C GLN A 58 -2.56 11.53 6.00
N THR A 59 -2.23 10.37 5.45
CA THR A 59 -0.85 9.88 5.43
C THR A 59 0.00 10.47 4.32
N GLY A 60 -0.58 11.31 3.46
CA GLY A 60 0.14 11.95 2.37
C GLY A 60 0.41 11.04 1.16
N VAL A 61 -0.25 9.89 1.06
CA VAL A 61 -0.06 8.94 -0.03
C VAL A 61 -0.96 9.28 -1.24
N THR A 62 -1.30 10.55 -1.39
CA THR A 62 -2.21 11.02 -2.45
C THR A 62 -1.67 10.82 -3.86
N GLY A 63 -0.34 10.72 -4.03
CA GLY A 63 0.28 10.48 -5.33
C GLY A 63 -0.04 9.11 -5.93
N THR A 64 -0.50 8.15 -5.14
CA THR A 64 -0.87 6.81 -5.61
C THR A 64 -2.29 6.76 -6.18
N CYS A 65 -3.11 7.77 -5.88
CA CYS A 65 -4.51 7.87 -6.32
C CYS A 65 -4.72 9.19 -7.03
N ASN A 66 -3.91 9.47 -8.04
CA ASN A 66 -3.94 10.73 -8.76
C ASN A 66 -5.00 10.70 -9.87
N GLN A 67 -6.25 10.51 -9.49
CA GLN A 67 -7.35 10.58 -10.42
C GLN A 67 -8.46 11.48 -9.90
N SER A 68 -9.17 12.09 -10.83
CA SER A 68 -10.32 12.91 -10.52
C SER A 68 -11.49 12.01 -10.11
N TRP A 69 -11.92 12.14 -8.88
CA TRP A 69 -13.03 11.35 -8.35
C TRP A 69 -14.36 12.01 -8.67
N THR A 70 -15.13 11.37 -9.56
CA THR A 70 -16.54 11.70 -9.72
C THR A 70 -17.36 10.90 -8.71
N ARG A 71 -18.61 11.33 -8.49
CA ARG A 71 -19.51 10.60 -7.58
C ARG A 71 -19.72 9.15 -8.03
N SER A 72 -19.87 8.94 -9.33
CA SER A 72 -20.03 7.60 -9.90
C SER A 72 -18.82 6.73 -9.72
N LYS A 73 -17.63 7.27 -9.96
CA LYS A 73 -16.36 6.55 -9.76
C LYS A 73 -16.14 6.21 -8.28
N LEU A 74 -16.45 7.14 -7.40
CA LEU A 74 -16.31 6.94 -5.96
C LEU A 74 -17.25 5.83 -5.47
N ASN A 75 -18.51 5.83 -5.91
CA ASN A 75 -19.47 4.80 -5.56
C ASN A 75 -19.02 3.43 -6.06
N LEU A 76 -18.56 3.35 -7.28
CA LEU A 76 -18.07 2.10 -7.87
C LEU A 76 -16.83 1.58 -7.08
N PHE A 77 -15.91 2.45 -6.77
CA PHE A 77 -14.74 2.10 -5.99
C PHE A 77 -15.13 1.51 -4.63
N CYS A 78 -16.05 2.16 -3.92
CA CYS A 78 -16.52 1.70 -2.62
C CYS A 78 -17.22 0.34 -2.71
N GLN A 79 -18.07 0.14 -3.71
CA GLN A 79 -18.78 -1.12 -3.92
C GLN A 79 -17.79 -2.26 -4.21
N GLU A 80 -16.85 -2.05 -5.12
CA GLU A 80 -15.86 -3.04 -5.49
C GLU A 80 -14.89 -3.35 -4.33
N TYR A 81 -14.54 -2.34 -3.56
CA TYR A 81 -13.66 -2.52 -2.40
C TYR A 81 -14.33 -3.42 -1.36
N GLU A 82 -15.59 -3.16 -1.05
CA GLU A 82 -16.36 -4.00 -0.12
C GLU A 82 -16.53 -5.43 -0.64
N ARG A 83 -16.77 -5.58 -1.94
CA ARG A 83 -16.96 -6.90 -2.55
C ARG A 83 -15.69 -7.75 -2.47
N LEU A 84 -14.52 -7.15 -2.73
CA LEU A 84 -13.26 -7.86 -2.87
C LEU A 84 -12.46 -7.98 -1.58
N PHE A 85 -12.54 -6.98 -0.71
CA PHE A 85 -11.62 -6.85 0.42
C PHE A 85 -12.31 -6.74 1.76
N SER A 86 -13.51 -7.28 1.89
CA SER A 86 -14.22 -7.34 3.16
C SER A 86 -14.03 -8.73 3.78
N PRO A 87 -13.11 -8.88 4.75
CA PRO A 87 -12.87 -10.17 5.40
C PRO A 87 -14.00 -10.59 6.33
N GLY A 88 -14.92 -9.67 6.64
CA GLY A 88 -16.09 -9.91 7.47
C GLY A 88 -17.09 -8.81 7.32
N LYS A 89 -18.30 -8.98 7.90
CA LYS A 89 -19.34 -7.96 7.85
C LYS A 89 -18.88 -6.67 8.53
N GLY A 90 -18.96 -5.57 7.81
CA GLY A 90 -18.74 -4.23 8.34
C GLY A 90 -17.28 -3.81 8.44
N SER A 91 -16.37 -4.48 7.73
CA SER A 91 -14.98 -4.05 7.68
C SER A 91 -14.36 -4.32 6.32
N VAL A 92 -13.34 -3.53 5.98
CA VAL A 92 -12.52 -3.70 4.77
C VAL A 92 -11.05 -3.62 5.15
N SER A 93 -10.19 -4.24 4.36
CA SER A 93 -8.76 -4.32 4.65
C SER A 93 -7.94 -3.38 3.77
N LEU A 94 -6.82 -2.92 4.32
CA LEU A 94 -5.77 -2.23 3.58
C LEU A 94 -4.44 -2.84 4.00
N THR A 95 -3.63 -3.24 3.01
CA THR A 95 -2.38 -3.94 3.27
C THR A 95 -1.20 -2.99 3.20
N TYR A 96 -0.32 -3.07 4.20
CA TYR A 96 0.99 -2.44 4.22
C TYR A 96 2.07 -3.50 4.20
N HIS A 97 3.15 -3.21 3.48
CA HIS A 97 4.29 -4.11 3.39
C HIS A 97 5.59 -3.33 3.62
N PRO A 98 5.86 -2.92 4.89
CA PRO A 98 7.08 -2.19 5.21
C PRO A 98 8.31 -3.08 5.09
N ILE A 99 9.40 -2.48 4.61
CA ILE A 99 10.71 -3.12 4.51
C ILE A 99 11.68 -2.26 5.31
N TYR A 100 12.39 -2.89 6.24
CA TYR A 100 13.37 -2.23 7.08
C TYR A 100 14.75 -2.71 6.70
N ILE A 101 15.65 -1.77 6.42
CA ILE A 101 17.02 -2.07 6.04
C ILE A 101 17.95 -1.24 6.93
N ILE A 102 18.88 -1.93 7.63
CA ILE A 102 19.95 -1.29 8.36
C ILE A 102 21.20 -1.46 7.51
N ALA A 103 21.78 -0.34 7.09
CA ALA A 103 22.96 -0.31 6.23
C ALA A 103 24.03 0.56 6.86
N LYS A 104 25.29 0.14 6.72
CA LYS A 104 26.46 0.88 7.20
C LYS A 104 27.20 1.47 6.00
N LYS A 105 27.56 2.74 6.09
CA LYS A 105 28.33 3.41 5.07
C LYS A 105 29.73 2.80 4.95
N ARG A 106 30.13 2.50 3.75
CA ARG A 106 31.48 2.04 3.44
C ARG A 106 32.51 3.15 3.53
#